data_d533d780e6ba3008f3550f5c73e4e95d
#
_entry.id   d533d780e6ba3008f3550f5c73e4e95d
#
_cell.length_a   1.000
_cell.length_b   1.000
_cell.length_c   1.000
_cell.angle_alpha   90.00
_cell.angle_beta   90.00
_cell.angle_gamma   90.00
#
_symmetry.space_group_name_H-M   'P 1'
#
loop_
_entity.id
_entity.type
_entity.pdbx_description
1 polymer ?
#
loop_
_entity_poly.entity_id
_entity_poly.type
_entity_poly.pdbx_seq_one_letter_code
_entity_poly.pdbx_strand_id
1 'polypeptide(L)'
;MGIDKFNHEGYADPTTYEALTNIHREEVVADKKAAYLPLVYVCSPYAGDIENNVKNAKAYSRFAVDKNAITITPHLLYPQFMNDCNETEREMAMHFNYVLLGKCTELWVFGGVVSRGMNREIGVAKKRRMKIRWFDHAMKEVNEYA
;
A
#
# COMPACT_ATOMS: atom_id res chain seq x y z
N MET A 1 15.79 2.89 19.01
CA MET A 1 16.19 3.96 19.91
C MET A 1 15.80 3.62 21.33
N GLY A 2 16.73 3.68 22.26
CA GLY A 2 16.46 3.42 23.68
C GLY A 2 15.85 4.63 24.39
N ILE A 3 15.19 4.36 25.50
CA ILE A 3 14.70 5.40 26.38
C ILE A 3 15.86 5.80 27.31
N ASP A 4 16.12 7.09 27.39
CA ASP A 4 17.18 7.60 28.23
C ASP A 4 16.79 7.47 29.71
N LYS A 5 17.67 6.85 30.52
CA LYS A 5 17.51 6.70 31.99
C LYS A 5 17.80 7.95 32.77
N PHE A 6 18.52 8.88 32.18
CA PHE A 6 18.98 10.09 32.83
C PHE A 6 18.33 11.30 32.16
N ASN A 7 18.08 12.34 32.91
CA ASN A 7 17.68 13.60 32.34
C ASN A 7 18.90 14.24 31.62
N HIS A 8 18.66 15.33 30.89
CA HIS A 8 19.70 16.00 30.10
C HIS A 8 20.86 16.58 30.92
N GLU A 9 20.73 16.65 32.26
CA GLU A 9 21.75 17.09 33.17
C GLU A 9 22.61 15.93 33.68
N GLY A 10 22.30 14.69 33.28
CA GLY A 10 23.06 13.50 33.66
C GLY A 10 22.63 12.86 34.96
N TYR A 11 21.58 13.34 35.59
CA TYR A 11 21.01 12.75 36.81
C TYR A 11 19.95 11.70 36.45
N ALA A 12 19.86 10.67 37.26
CA ALA A 12 18.82 9.66 37.12
C ALA A 12 17.44 10.28 37.44
N ASP A 13 16.50 10.09 36.52
CA ASP A 13 15.11 10.50 36.73
C ASP A 13 14.19 9.26 36.56
N PRO A 14 14.04 8.48 37.66
CA PRO A 14 13.27 7.23 37.60
C PRO A 14 11.80 7.44 37.23
N THR A 15 11.19 8.55 37.65
CA THR A 15 9.77 8.83 37.35
C THR A 15 9.55 9.08 35.87
N THR A 16 10.38 9.92 35.26
CA THR A 16 10.30 10.18 33.79
C THR A 16 10.63 8.92 33.00
N TYR A 17 11.65 8.19 33.41
CA TYR A 17 12.03 6.94 32.74
C TYR A 17 10.91 5.90 32.81
N GLU A 18 10.28 5.69 33.97
CA GLU A 18 9.18 4.76 34.13
C GLU A 18 7.97 5.16 33.32
N ALA A 19 7.61 6.45 33.30
CA ALA A 19 6.50 6.96 32.50
C ALA A 19 6.72 6.72 31.00
N LEU A 20 7.90 7.05 30.48
CA LEU A 20 8.25 6.83 29.07
C LEU A 20 8.31 5.33 28.74
N THR A 21 8.79 4.49 29.64
CA THR A 21 8.82 3.03 29.45
C THR A 21 7.41 2.46 29.39
N ASN A 22 6.49 2.95 30.23
CA ASN A 22 5.09 2.50 30.22
C ASN A 22 4.38 2.91 28.94
N ILE A 23 4.58 4.14 28.46
CA ILE A 23 4.04 4.61 27.18
C ILE A 23 4.54 3.72 26.04
N HIS A 24 5.83 3.42 26.01
CA HIS A 24 6.41 2.54 25.00
C HIS A 24 5.82 1.13 25.03
N ARG A 25 5.58 0.55 26.20
CA ARG A 25 4.93 -0.75 26.37
C ARG A 25 3.49 -0.72 25.86
N GLU A 26 2.74 0.34 26.16
CA GLU A 26 1.37 0.51 25.68
C GLU A 26 1.32 0.61 24.17
N GLU A 27 2.22 1.33 23.53
CA GLU A 27 2.36 1.43 22.08
C GLU A 27 2.65 0.05 21.47
N VAL A 28 3.59 -0.71 22.02
CA VAL A 28 3.94 -2.06 21.54
C VAL A 28 2.76 -3.01 21.67
N VAL A 29 1.99 -2.92 22.75
CA VAL A 29 0.78 -3.75 22.96
C VAL A 29 -0.32 -3.35 21.98
N ALA A 30 -0.52 -2.04 21.75
CA ALA A 30 -1.47 -1.54 20.76
C ALA A 30 -1.09 -2.02 19.35
N ASP A 31 0.19 -1.94 18.99
CA ASP A 31 0.71 -2.44 17.71
C ASP A 31 0.46 -3.96 17.55
N LYS A 32 0.65 -4.73 18.59
CA LYS A 32 0.36 -6.17 18.58
C LYS A 32 -1.12 -6.48 18.44
N LYS A 33 -2.00 -5.68 19.03
CA LYS A 33 -3.46 -5.84 18.90
C LYS A 33 -3.99 -5.40 17.55
N ALA A 34 -3.38 -4.35 16.97
CA ALA A 34 -3.65 -3.90 15.61
C ALA A 34 -2.83 -4.70 14.59
N ALA A 35 -2.26 -5.83 15.00
CA ALA A 35 -1.01 -6.38 14.50
C ALA A 35 -1.07 -6.96 13.10
N TYR A 36 -2.22 -7.16 12.50
CA TYR A 36 -2.24 -7.67 11.15
C TYR A 36 -3.00 -6.72 10.24
N LEU A 37 -2.22 -5.85 9.59
CA LEU A 37 -2.72 -5.04 8.49
C LEU A 37 -2.21 -5.68 7.20
N PRO A 38 -3.10 -6.14 6.32
CA PRO A 38 -2.66 -6.70 5.05
C PRO A 38 -1.97 -5.63 4.21
N LEU A 39 -0.90 -6.02 3.55
CA LEU A 39 -0.23 -5.18 2.57
C LEU A 39 -0.90 -5.43 1.22
N VAL A 40 -1.62 -4.44 0.71
CA VAL A 40 -2.49 -4.56 -0.45
C VAL A 40 -1.94 -3.76 -1.62
N TYR A 41 -1.82 -4.41 -2.76
CA TYR A 41 -1.49 -3.77 -4.02
C TYR A 41 -2.78 -3.29 -4.68
N VAL A 42 -2.89 -1.98 -4.91
CA VAL A 42 -4.04 -1.38 -5.58
C VAL A 42 -3.78 -1.37 -7.08
N CYS A 43 -4.62 -2.07 -7.82
CA CYS A 43 -4.55 -2.22 -9.27
C CYS A 43 -5.76 -1.52 -9.90
N SER A 44 -5.49 -0.46 -10.67
CA SER A 44 -6.53 0.31 -11.34
C SER A 44 -6.00 0.95 -12.63
N PRO A 45 -6.86 1.44 -13.53
CA PRO A 45 -6.41 2.08 -14.77
C PRO A 45 -5.54 3.32 -14.51
N TYR A 46 -4.53 3.52 -15.36
CA TYR A 46 -3.68 4.71 -15.35
C TYR A 46 -3.67 5.39 -16.72
N ALA A 47 -3.26 4.70 -17.78
CA ALA A 47 -3.16 5.24 -19.11
C ALA A 47 -4.52 5.66 -19.69
N GLY A 48 -4.51 6.58 -20.65
CA GLY A 48 -5.70 7.15 -21.24
C GLY A 48 -6.05 8.47 -20.57
N ASP A 49 -7.15 8.55 -19.87
CA ASP A 49 -7.52 9.74 -19.08
C ASP A 49 -6.78 9.75 -17.74
N ILE A 50 -5.51 10.13 -17.81
CA ILE A 50 -4.59 10.07 -16.67
C ILE A 50 -5.11 10.86 -15.47
N GLU A 51 -5.60 12.07 -15.69
CA GLU A 51 -6.10 12.94 -14.62
C GLU A 51 -7.25 12.27 -13.84
N ASN A 52 -8.23 11.75 -14.55
CA ASN A 52 -9.36 11.08 -13.94
C ASN A 52 -8.93 9.74 -13.29
N ASN A 53 -8.05 8.99 -13.96
CA ASN A 53 -7.53 7.74 -13.43
C ASN A 53 -6.73 7.94 -12.14
N VAL A 54 -5.94 9.00 -12.05
CA VAL A 54 -5.21 9.37 -10.81
C VAL A 54 -6.19 9.72 -9.70
N LYS A 55 -7.20 10.51 -9.99
CA LYS A 55 -8.25 10.86 -9.02
C LYS A 55 -8.94 9.61 -8.49
N ASN A 56 -9.31 8.70 -9.38
CA ASN A 56 -9.94 7.44 -9.00
C ASN A 56 -9.01 6.55 -8.18
N ALA A 57 -7.75 6.44 -8.58
CA ALA A 57 -6.76 5.64 -7.85
C ALA A 57 -6.55 6.16 -6.42
N LYS A 58 -6.56 7.47 -6.22
CA LYS A 58 -6.51 8.08 -4.88
C LYS A 58 -7.72 7.66 -4.05
N ALA A 59 -8.90 7.68 -4.63
CA ALA A 59 -10.13 7.25 -3.95
C ALA A 59 -10.10 5.75 -3.60
N TYR A 60 -9.62 4.91 -4.51
CA TYR A 60 -9.47 3.47 -4.26
C TYR A 60 -8.46 3.19 -3.15
N SER A 61 -7.36 3.91 -3.16
CA SER A 61 -6.33 3.79 -2.12
C SER A 61 -6.88 4.23 -0.76
N ARG A 62 -7.62 5.32 -0.71
CA ARG A 62 -8.28 5.77 0.51
C ARG A 62 -9.28 4.74 1.03
N PHE A 63 -10.08 4.16 0.13
CA PHE A 63 -11.00 3.08 0.48
C PHE A 63 -10.26 1.90 1.13
N ALA A 64 -9.14 1.48 0.56
CA ALA A 64 -8.35 0.39 1.11
C ALA A 64 -7.80 0.73 2.51
N VAL A 65 -7.33 1.95 2.73
CA VAL A 65 -6.91 2.42 4.05
C VAL A 65 -8.07 2.36 5.05
N ASP A 66 -9.26 2.77 4.64
CA ASP A 66 -10.46 2.72 5.48
C ASP A 66 -10.88 1.28 5.81
N LYS A 67 -10.42 0.31 5.02
CA LYS A 67 -10.59 -1.14 5.29
C LYS A 67 -9.40 -1.73 6.07
N ASN A 68 -8.58 -0.89 6.69
CA ASN A 68 -7.41 -1.28 7.48
C ASN A 68 -6.31 -1.97 6.68
N ALA A 69 -6.16 -1.64 5.40
CA ALA A 69 -5.06 -2.13 4.58
C ALA A 69 -3.91 -1.14 4.53
N ILE A 70 -2.69 -1.65 4.47
CA ILE A 70 -1.53 -0.87 4.06
C ILE A 70 -1.51 -0.89 2.54
N THR A 71 -1.66 0.27 1.90
CA THR A 71 -1.82 0.34 0.45
C THR A 71 -0.53 0.62 -0.27
N ILE A 72 -0.31 -0.10 -1.37
CA ILE A 72 0.73 0.21 -2.34
C ILE A 72 0.04 0.47 -3.68
N THR A 73 0.18 1.70 -4.18
CA THR A 73 -0.42 2.14 -5.45
C THR A 73 0.67 2.76 -6.32
N PRO A 74 1.47 1.93 -7.03
CA PRO A 74 2.66 2.40 -7.73
C PRO A 74 2.39 3.45 -8.82
N HIS A 75 1.25 3.39 -9.47
CA HIS A 75 0.89 4.36 -10.50
C HIS A 75 0.50 5.75 -9.95
N LEU A 76 0.42 5.90 -8.63
CA LEU A 76 0.38 7.21 -7.98
C LEU A 76 1.77 7.70 -7.57
N LEU A 77 2.76 6.83 -7.54
CA LEU A 77 4.10 7.13 -7.05
C LEU A 77 5.08 7.40 -8.20
N TYR A 78 5.34 6.41 -9.04
CA TYR A 78 6.41 6.47 -10.02
C TYR A 78 6.23 7.54 -11.10
N PRO A 79 5.02 7.83 -11.61
CA PRO A 79 4.85 8.89 -12.61
C PRO A 79 5.24 10.29 -12.14
N GLN A 80 5.37 10.50 -10.84
CA GLN A 80 5.81 11.80 -10.29
C GLN A 80 7.29 12.09 -10.56
N PHE A 81 8.11 11.08 -10.83
CA PHE A 81 9.53 11.24 -11.03
C PHE A 81 10.13 10.31 -12.10
N MET A 82 9.31 9.51 -12.76
CA MET A 82 9.70 8.66 -13.89
C MET A 82 8.92 9.07 -15.14
N ASN A 83 9.56 8.96 -16.29
CA ASN A 83 8.95 9.33 -17.57
C ASN A 83 8.25 8.14 -18.21
N ASP A 84 6.93 8.10 -18.14
CA ASP A 84 6.11 7.03 -18.72
C ASP A 84 6.15 7.02 -20.27
N CYS A 85 6.54 8.13 -20.90
CA CYS A 85 6.74 8.22 -22.34
C CYS A 85 8.05 7.60 -22.81
N ASN A 86 9.00 7.35 -21.91
CA ASN A 86 10.24 6.67 -22.20
C ASN A 86 10.05 5.17 -22.00
N GLU A 87 10.29 4.42 -23.08
CA GLU A 87 10.06 2.96 -23.07
C GLU A 87 10.90 2.24 -22.01
N THR A 88 12.17 2.62 -21.89
CA THR A 88 13.09 2.03 -20.91
C THR A 88 12.61 2.29 -19.49
N GLU A 89 12.22 3.52 -19.15
CA GLU A 89 11.73 3.86 -17.81
C GLU A 89 10.39 3.20 -17.52
N ARG A 90 9.52 3.06 -18.54
CA ARG A 90 8.25 2.37 -18.38
C ARG A 90 8.46 0.89 -18.06
N GLU A 91 9.40 0.22 -18.73
CA GLU A 91 9.75 -1.17 -18.43
C GLU A 91 10.36 -1.31 -17.03
N MET A 92 11.21 -0.38 -16.63
CA MET A 92 11.74 -0.33 -15.26
C MET A 92 10.62 -0.22 -14.23
N ALA A 93 9.67 0.68 -14.44
CA ALA A 93 8.53 0.87 -13.55
C ALA A 93 7.66 -0.39 -13.46
N MET A 94 7.44 -1.07 -14.59
CA MET A 94 6.71 -2.34 -14.60
C MET A 94 7.44 -3.41 -13.77
N HIS A 95 8.76 -3.47 -13.88
CA HIS A 95 9.55 -4.39 -13.08
C HIS A 95 9.44 -4.05 -11.58
N PHE A 96 9.52 -2.78 -11.23
CA PHE A 96 9.31 -2.32 -9.85
C PHE A 96 7.94 -2.74 -9.33
N ASN A 97 6.92 -2.60 -10.16
CA ASN A 97 5.56 -3.01 -9.80
C ASN A 97 5.49 -4.51 -9.48
N TYR A 98 6.16 -5.35 -10.27
CA TYR A 98 6.18 -6.79 -10.02
C TYR A 98 6.92 -7.14 -8.72
N VAL A 99 8.01 -6.44 -8.42
CA VAL A 99 8.74 -6.62 -7.16
C VAL A 99 7.86 -6.22 -5.97
N LEU A 100 7.20 -5.05 -6.08
CA LEU A 100 6.29 -4.57 -5.03
C LEU A 100 5.09 -5.51 -4.86
N LEU A 101 4.52 -5.98 -5.96
CA LEU A 101 3.42 -6.95 -5.92
C LEU A 101 3.83 -8.22 -5.17
N GLY A 102 5.06 -8.68 -5.38
CA GLY A 102 5.61 -9.83 -4.67
C GLY A 102 5.77 -9.62 -3.17
N LYS A 103 5.80 -8.38 -2.70
CA LYS A 103 5.84 -8.04 -1.27
C LYS A 103 4.46 -7.92 -0.65
N CYS A 104 3.42 -7.80 -1.47
CA CYS A 104 2.05 -7.66 -1.01
C CYS A 104 1.40 -9.02 -0.72
N THR A 105 0.42 -9.03 0.15
CA THR A 105 -0.34 -10.23 0.50
C THR A 105 -1.60 -10.39 -0.36
N GLU A 106 -2.16 -9.27 -0.82
CA GLU A 106 -3.38 -9.28 -1.63
C GLU A 106 -3.27 -8.28 -2.77
N LEU A 107 -3.94 -8.58 -3.87
CA LEU A 107 -4.16 -7.66 -4.98
C LEU A 107 -5.63 -7.24 -4.99
N TRP A 108 -5.89 -5.94 -4.93
CA TRP A 108 -7.24 -5.39 -5.04
C TRP A 108 -7.38 -4.67 -6.37
N VAL A 109 -8.33 -5.14 -7.18
CA VAL A 109 -8.57 -4.63 -8.54
C VAL A 109 -9.81 -3.74 -8.52
N PHE A 110 -9.67 -2.54 -9.08
CA PHE A 110 -10.72 -1.53 -9.08
C PHE A 110 -11.01 -1.03 -10.50
N GLY A 111 -12.19 -0.47 -10.68
CA GLY A 111 -12.54 0.31 -11.86
C GLY A 111 -13.47 -0.38 -12.85
N GLY A 112 -13.72 -1.66 -12.69
CA GLY A 112 -14.67 -2.40 -13.53
C GLY A 112 -14.15 -2.81 -14.92
N VAL A 113 -12.99 -2.29 -15.34
CA VAL A 113 -12.32 -2.63 -16.59
C VAL A 113 -10.85 -2.95 -16.32
N VAL A 114 -10.30 -3.84 -17.11
CA VAL A 114 -8.91 -4.26 -17.01
C VAL A 114 -8.11 -3.70 -18.18
N SER A 115 -7.17 -2.81 -17.90
CA SER A 115 -6.23 -2.32 -18.89
C SER A 115 -5.14 -3.36 -19.17
N ARG A 116 -4.33 -3.11 -20.19
CA ARG A 116 -3.22 -4.00 -20.55
C ARG A 116 -2.23 -4.15 -19.40
N GLY A 117 -1.89 -3.04 -18.72
CA GLY A 117 -0.98 -3.07 -17.57
C GLY A 117 -1.57 -3.81 -16.37
N MET A 118 -2.84 -3.56 -16.07
CA MET A 118 -3.58 -4.28 -15.04
C MET A 118 -3.61 -5.79 -15.32
N ASN A 119 -3.85 -6.18 -16.57
CA ASN A 119 -3.91 -7.59 -16.94
C ASN A 119 -2.58 -8.30 -16.67
N ARG A 120 -1.45 -7.64 -16.87
CA ARG A 120 -0.13 -8.18 -16.55
C ARG A 120 0.04 -8.38 -15.03
N GLU A 121 -0.35 -7.40 -14.24
CA GLU A 121 -0.28 -7.47 -12.77
C GLU A 121 -1.19 -8.57 -12.22
N ILE A 122 -2.40 -8.65 -12.73
CA ILE A 122 -3.36 -9.70 -12.37
C ILE A 122 -2.80 -11.09 -12.74
N GLY A 123 -2.20 -11.20 -13.91
CA GLY A 123 -1.57 -12.44 -14.37
C GLY A 123 -0.44 -12.90 -13.43
N VAL A 124 0.41 -11.98 -13.00
CA VAL A 124 1.46 -12.27 -12.03
C VAL A 124 0.88 -12.70 -10.68
N ALA A 125 -0.16 -12.01 -10.21
CA ALA A 125 -0.83 -12.35 -8.96
C ALA A 125 -1.46 -13.74 -9.01
N LYS A 126 -2.14 -14.07 -10.09
CA LYS A 126 -2.71 -15.41 -10.30
C LYS A 126 -1.63 -16.50 -10.31
N LYS A 127 -0.54 -16.25 -11.01
CA LYS A 127 0.59 -17.18 -11.08
C LYS A 127 1.22 -17.42 -9.71
N ARG A 128 1.26 -16.40 -8.87
CA ARG A 128 1.77 -16.48 -7.49
C ARG A 128 0.73 -16.98 -6.48
N ARG A 129 -0.49 -17.25 -6.93
CA ARG A 129 -1.61 -17.69 -6.10
C ARG A 129 -1.95 -16.70 -4.99
N MET A 130 -1.84 -15.41 -5.29
CA MET A 130 -2.22 -14.34 -4.38
C MET A 130 -3.75 -14.25 -4.29
N LYS A 131 -4.24 -13.81 -3.14
CA LYS A 131 -5.64 -13.46 -2.99
C LYS A 131 -5.93 -12.21 -3.81
N ILE A 132 -6.92 -12.29 -4.71
CA ILE A 132 -7.35 -11.17 -5.55
C ILE A 132 -8.78 -10.82 -5.17
N ARG A 133 -8.99 -9.56 -4.85
CA ARG A 133 -10.33 -9.03 -4.60
C ARG A 133 -10.68 -8.04 -5.69
N TRP A 134 -11.93 -8.07 -6.13
CA TRP A 134 -12.43 -7.28 -7.25
C TRP A 134 -13.45 -6.28 -6.76
N PHE A 135 -13.34 -5.04 -7.19
CA PHE A 135 -14.25 -3.96 -6.84
C PHE A 135 -14.67 -3.22 -8.11
N ASP A 136 -15.91 -2.78 -8.16
CA ASP A 136 -16.36 -1.93 -9.26
C ASP A 136 -15.88 -0.48 -9.07
N HIS A 137 -16.25 0.41 -9.99
CA HIS A 137 -15.88 1.82 -9.93
C HIS A 137 -16.50 2.56 -8.71
N ALA A 138 -17.54 2.01 -8.12
CA ALA A 138 -18.16 2.51 -6.90
C ALA A 138 -17.56 1.89 -5.63
N MET A 139 -16.48 1.14 -5.77
CA MET A 139 -15.77 0.47 -4.68
C MET A 139 -16.62 -0.58 -3.96
N LYS A 140 -17.57 -1.16 -4.68
CA LYS A 140 -18.35 -2.29 -4.19
C LYS A 140 -17.67 -3.58 -4.60
N GLU A 141 -17.48 -4.50 -3.67
CA GLU A 141 -16.85 -5.78 -3.96
C GLU A 141 -17.75 -6.62 -4.87
N VAL A 142 -17.14 -7.17 -5.91
CA VAL A 142 -17.81 -7.98 -6.94
C VAL A 142 -16.98 -9.24 -7.21
N ASN A 143 -17.51 -10.13 -8.01
CA ASN A 143 -16.75 -11.26 -8.53
C ASN A 143 -15.79 -10.80 -9.62
N GLU A 144 -14.86 -11.67 -10.02
CA GLU A 144 -13.96 -11.38 -11.12
C GLU A 144 -14.73 -10.86 -12.33
N TYR A 145 -14.20 -9.81 -12.98
CA TYR A 145 -14.84 -9.21 -14.14
C TYR A 145 -14.95 -10.21 -15.28
N ALA A 146 -16.09 -10.17 -15.94
CA ALA A 146 -16.36 -11.03 -17.09
C ALA A 146 -15.50 -10.70 -18.30
#